data_a2d6221ad94c521187db1dc973973946
#
_entry.id   a2d6221ad94c521187db1dc973973946
#
_cell.length_a   1.000
_cell.length_b   1.000
_cell.length_c   1.000
_cell.angle_alpha   90.00
_cell.angle_beta   90.00
_cell.angle_gamma   90.00
#
_symmetry.space_group_name_H-M   'P 1'
#
loop_
_entity.id
_entity.type
_entity.pdbx_description
1 polymer ?
#
loop_
_entity_poly.entity_id
_entity_poly.type
_entity_poly.pdbx_seq_one_letter_code
_entity_poly.pdbx_strand_id
1 'polypeptide(L)'
;LFKSGHLWFSKASSTLRSLSNFSSAITYAKEVLKPIVQRYCATGWQQALGASGTIRSIASVMKALHWSQGEIYKSGLDGICAKLIELKMVDAISLPGLRVDRENILPGGFCVLYAIFDLLSIDLMYQSNGALREGMLFEMIDEMFF
;
A
#
# COMPACT_ATOMS: atom_id res chain seq x y z
N LEU A 1 6.54 21.02 -1.73
CA LEU A 1 5.82 20.47 -0.54
C LEU A 1 5.95 18.94 -0.39
N PHE A 2 6.76 18.25 -1.21
CA PHE A 2 6.87 16.76 -1.18
C PHE A 2 8.24 16.24 -0.68
N LYS A 3 9.07 17.05 -0.02
CA LYS A 3 10.37 16.61 0.52
C LYS A 3 10.29 15.78 1.81
N SER A 4 9.15 15.71 2.47
CA SER A 4 8.97 14.98 3.74
C SER A 4 8.61 13.49 3.60
N GLY A 5 8.20 13.02 2.43
CA GLY A 5 7.79 11.63 2.23
C GLY A 5 8.92 10.61 2.42
N HIS A 6 10.11 10.88 1.90
CA HIS A 6 11.27 9.98 2.03
C HIS A 6 11.79 9.86 3.47
N LEU A 7 11.78 10.95 4.23
CA LEU A 7 12.21 10.94 5.63
C LEU A 7 11.22 10.17 6.51
N TRP A 8 9.92 10.22 6.18
CA TRP A 8 8.88 9.51 6.91
C TRP A 8 8.97 7.99 6.71
N PHE A 9 9.17 7.52 5.46
CA PHE A 9 9.37 6.10 5.16
C PHE A 9 10.60 5.52 5.85
N SER A 10 11.72 6.24 5.86
CA SER A 10 12.94 5.84 6.56
C SER A 10 12.76 5.79 8.08
N LYS A 11 12.07 6.76 8.66
CA LYS A 11 11.81 6.83 10.10
C LYS A 11 10.75 5.82 10.55
N ALA A 12 9.74 5.55 9.74
CA ALA A 12 8.74 4.52 10.00
C ALA A 12 9.37 3.11 10.03
N SER A 13 10.26 2.79 9.09
CA SER A 13 10.92 1.47 9.05
C SER A 13 11.80 1.20 10.26
N SER A 14 12.49 2.21 10.80
CA SER A 14 13.33 2.03 12.01
C SER A 14 12.52 1.97 13.31
N THR A 15 11.30 2.47 13.32
CA THR A 15 10.43 2.57 14.50
C THR A 15 9.44 1.40 14.60
N LEU A 16 9.20 0.65 13.52
CA LEU A 16 8.22 -0.45 13.44
C LEU A 16 8.68 -1.76 14.12
N ARG A 17 9.64 -1.71 15.05
CA ARG A 17 10.21 -2.89 15.71
C ARG A 17 9.31 -3.54 16.78
N SER A 18 8.11 -3.04 17.03
CA SER A 18 7.17 -3.62 17.98
C SER A 18 5.72 -3.52 17.51
N LEU A 19 4.85 -4.37 18.05
CA LEU A 19 3.41 -4.42 17.79
C LEU A 19 2.68 -3.08 18.03
N SER A 20 3.05 -2.40 19.12
CA SER A 20 2.51 -1.08 19.46
C SER A 20 2.81 -0.05 18.36
N ASN A 21 3.95 -0.21 17.69
CA ASN A 21 4.37 0.70 16.63
C ASN A 21 3.61 0.46 15.32
N PHE A 22 3.19 -0.77 15.02
CA PHE A 22 2.45 -1.09 13.81
C PHE A 22 1.03 -0.48 13.84
N SER A 23 0.30 -0.68 14.93
CA SER A 23 -1.01 -0.04 15.14
C SER A 23 -0.91 1.48 15.17
N SER A 24 0.13 2.01 15.82
CA SER A 24 0.40 3.45 15.86
C SER A 24 0.73 4.01 14.47
N ALA A 25 1.45 3.26 13.63
CA ALA A 25 1.76 3.66 12.27
C ALA A 25 0.51 3.73 11.39
N ILE A 26 -0.40 2.76 11.51
CA ILE A 26 -1.70 2.80 10.81
C ILE A 26 -2.51 4.00 11.27
N THR A 27 -2.60 4.24 12.59
CA THR A 27 -3.31 5.39 13.15
C THR A 27 -2.73 6.70 12.65
N TYR A 28 -1.42 6.85 12.64
CA TYR A 28 -0.76 8.03 12.11
C TYR A 28 -1.02 8.22 10.62
N ALA A 29 -0.96 7.14 9.82
CA ALA A 29 -1.29 7.21 8.39
C ALA A 29 -2.74 7.68 8.17
N LYS A 30 -3.68 7.20 8.98
CA LYS A 30 -5.08 7.68 8.95
C LYS A 30 -5.20 9.17 9.26
N GLU A 31 -4.50 9.68 10.29
CA GLU A 31 -4.53 11.11 10.62
C GLU A 31 -3.99 11.99 9.47
N VAL A 32 -2.90 11.57 8.83
CA VAL A 32 -2.33 12.29 7.70
C VAL A 32 -3.25 12.29 6.48
N LEU A 33 -4.02 11.22 6.28
CA LEU A 33 -4.92 11.07 5.13
C LEU A 33 -6.30 11.73 5.35
N LYS A 34 -6.74 11.93 6.59
CA LYS A 34 -8.06 12.53 6.91
C LYS A 34 -8.43 13.76 6.07
N PRO A 35 -7.54 14.76 5.85
CA PRO A 35 -7.91 15.97 5.12
C PRO A 35 -8.38 15.72 3.67
N ILE A 36 -7.94 14.63 3.06
CA ILE A 36 -8.30 14.31 1.67
C ILE A 36 -9.54 13.43 1.56
N VAL A 37 -9.89 12.69 2.62
CA VAL A 37 -10.99 11.71 2.63
C VAL A 37 -12.32 12.33 2.23
N GLN A 38 -12.70 13.45 2.85
CA GLN A 38 -13.97 14.12 2.56
C GLN A 38 -14.10 14.46 1.08
N ARG A 39 -13.03 14.96 0.47
CA ARG A 39 -13.02 15.34 -0.95
C ARG A 39 -13.24 14.13 -1.85
N TYR A 40 -12.56 13.02 -1.58
CA TYR A 40 -12.69 11.81 -2.38
C TYR A 40 -14.05 11.13 -2.16
N CYS A 41 -14.51 11.02 -0.91
CA CYS A 41 -15.82 10.44 -0.61
C CYS A 41 -16.97 11.24 -1.19
N ALA A 42 -16.88 12.57 -1.25
CA ALA A 42 -17.90 13.41 -1.85
C ALA A 42 -18.01 13.23 -3.37
N THR A 43 -16.91 12.96 -4.04
CA THR A 43 -16.88 12.71 -5.50
C THR A 43 -17.30 11.27 -5.82
N GLY A 44 -16.94 10.32 -4.94
CA GLY A 44 -17.10 8.88 -5.17
C GLY A 44 -16.15 8.34 -6.23
N TRP A 45 -16.17 7.03 -6.42
CA TRP A 45 -15.43 6.32 -7.47
C TRP A 45 -16.16 5.03 -7.83
N GLN A 46 -15.92 4.54 -9.03
CA GLN A 46 -16.46 3.25 -9.48
C GLN A 46 -15.47 2.11 -9.27
N GLN A 47 -14.18 2.41 -9.29
CA GLN A 47 -13.12 1.41 -9.20
C GLN A 47 -11.87 1.99 -8.52
N ALA A 48 -11.23 1.20 -7.67
CA ALA A 48 -9.93 1.53 -7.10
C ALA A 48 -8.82 0.82 -7.90
N LEU A 49 -7.85 1.59 -8.36
CA LEU A 49 -6.68 1.10 -9.09
C LEU A 49 -5.41 1.49 -8.33
N GLY A 50 -4.48 0.56 -8.23
CA GLY A 50 -3.22 0.79 -7.54
C GLY A 50 -2.00 0.44 -8.38
N ALA A 51 -0.99 1.34 -8.41
CA ALA A 51 0.20 1.26 -9.27
C ALA A 51 1.51 1.46 -8.50
N SER A 52 1.70 0.85 -7.33
CA SER A 52 2.94 0.97 -6.55
C SER A 52 3.64 -0.37 -6.33
N GLY A 53 4.92 -0.31 -5.92
CA GLY A 53 5.68 -1.50 -5.54
C GLY A 53 5.07 -2.23 -4.34
N THR A 54 4.49 -1.50 -3.38
CA THR A 54 3.76 -2.07 -2.24
C THR A 54 2.53 -2.85 -2.70
N ILE A 55 1.74 -2.26 -3.60
CA ILE A 55 0.53 -2.89 -4.16
C ILE A 55 0.88 -4.18 -4.87
N ARG A 56 1.93 -4.17 -5.72
CA ARG A 56 2.42 -5.39 -6.41
C ARG A 56 2.87 -6.46 -5.42
N SER A 57 3.59 -6.08 -4.36
CA SER A 57 4.03 -7.02 -3.33
C SER A 57 2.85 -7.66 -2.60
N ILE A 58 1.87 -6.88 -2.21
CA ILE A 58 0.67 -7.36 -1.51
C ILE A 58 -0.16 -8.26 -2.42
N ALA A 59 -0.38 -7.88 -3.68
CA ALA A 59 -1.06 -8.71 -4.68
C ALA A 59 -0.34 -10.05 -4.89
N SER A 60 1.01 -10.05 -4.94
CA SER A 60 1.80 -11.28 -5.04
C SER A 60 1.65 -12.17 -3.82
N VAL A 61 1.63 -11.60 -2.62
CA VAL A 61 1.39 -12.34 -1.36
C VAL A 61 0.00 -12.95 -1.36
N MET A 62 -1.05 -12.20 -1.70
CA MET A 62 -2.42 -12.72 -1.75
C MET A 62 -2.57 -13.84 -2.78
N LYS A 63 -1.92 -13.70 -3.93
CA LYS A 63 -1.89 -14.74 -4.96
C LYS A 63 -1.17 -16.01 -4.48
N ALA A 64 -0.03 -15.87 -3.82
CA ALA A 64 0.73 -17.01 -3.28
C ALA A 64 0.00 -17.72 -2.13
N LEU A 65 -0.83 -16.99 -1.39
CA LEU A 65 -1.72 -17.54 -0.35
C LEU A 65 -3.04 -18.10 -0.92
N HIS A 66 -3.24 -18.04 -2.23
CA HIS A 66 -4.49 -18.43 -2.91
C HIS A 66 -5.73 -17.63 -2.44
N TRP A 67 -5.55 -16.40 -1.99
CA TRP A 67 -6.64 -15.53 -1.55
C TRP A 67 -7.23 -14.69 -2.68
N SER A 68 -6.47 -14.47 -3.77
CA SER A 68 -6.92 -13.77 -4.98
C SER A 68 -6.13 -14.21 -6.21
N GLN A 69 -6.51 -13.72 -7.39
CA GLN A 69 -5.75 -13.89 -8.62
C GLN A 69 -4.79 -12.71 -8.91
N GLY A 70 -4.73 -11.73 -8.02
CA GLY A 70 -3.89 -10.53 -8.12
C GLY A 70 -4.61 -9.25 -7.69
N GLU A 71 -5.89 -9.36 -7.38
CA GLU A 71 -6.69 -8.29 -6.76
C GLU A 71 -6.36 -8.19 -5.27
N ILE A 72 -6.58 -7.00 -4.71
CA ILE A 72 -6.39 -6.73 -3.28
C ILE A 72 -7.75 -6.54 -2.64
N TYR A 73 -8.15 -7.50 -1.80
CA TYR A 73 -9.36 -7.44 -0.99
C TYR A 73 -9.07 -6.91 0.41
N LYS A 74 -10.01 -6.16 0.99
CA LYS A 74 -9.90 -5.69 2.39
C LYS A 74 -9.70 -6.86 3.36
N SER A 75 -10.44 -7.95 3.19
CA SER A 75 -10.30 -9.16 4.01
C SER A 75 -8.91 -9.79 3.91
N GLY A 76 -8.29 -9.75 2.74
CA GLY A 76 -6.91 -10.20 2.55
C GLY A 76 -5.90 -9.29 3.25
N LEU A 77 -6.13 -7.97 3.25
CA LEU A 77 -5.31 -7.03 4.03
C LEU A 77 -5.45 -7.29 5.53
N ASP A 78 -6.65 -7.58 6.03
CA ASP A 78 -6.86 -7.94 7.43
C ASP A 78 -6.09 -9.22 7.80
N GLY A 79 -6.09 -10.22 6.93
CA GLY A 79 -5.30 -11.44 7.09
C GLY A 79 -3.78 -11.20 7.09
N ILE A 80 -3.27 -10.35 6.20
CA ILE A 80 -1.86 -9.96 6.19
C ILE A 80 -1.52 -9.16 7.44
N CYS A 81 -2.40 -8.25 7.87
CA CYS A 81 -2.23 -7.47 9.09
C CYS A 81 -2.06 -8.39 10.32
N ALA A 82 -2.93 -9.40 10.47
CA ALA A 82 -2.84 -10.38 11.54
C ALA A 82 -1.50 -11.13 11.51
N LYS A 83 -1.05 -11.59 10.32
CA LYS A 83 0.25 -12.24 10.16
C LYS A 83 1.43 -11.35 10.52
N LEU A 84 1.41 -10.08 10.11
CA LEU A 84 2.47 -9.11 10.44
C LEU A 84 2.50 -8.83 11.95
N ILE A 85 1.35 -8.84 12.60
CA ILE A 85 1.23 -8.71 14.05
C ILE A 85 1.80 -9.94 14.78
N GLU A 86 1.50 -11.15 14.31
CA GLU A 86 2.01 -12.40 14.88
C GLU A 86 3.53 -12.53 14.80
N LEU A 87 4.16 -12.04 13.74
CA LEU A 87 5.59 -12.12 13.51
C LEU A 87 6.45 -11.33 14.51
N LYS A 88 5.84 -10.47 15.34
CA LYS A 88 6.44 -9.70 16.45
C LYS A 88 7.73 -8.93 16.14
N MET A 89 8.42 -9.20 15.03
CA MET A 89 9.68 -8.57 14.63
C MET A 89 9.69 -8.31 13.13
N VAL A 90 9.94 -7.08 12.74
CA VAL A 90 10.01 -6.65 11.34
C VAL A 90 11.22 -7.23 10.60
N ASP A 91 12.25 -7.66 11.35
CA ASP A 91 13.51 -8.17 10.78
C ASP A 91 13.39 -9.60 10.20
N ALA A 92 12.22 -10.24 10.28
CA ALA A 92 11.98 -11.61 9.81
C ALA A 92 10.64 -11.75 9.04
N ILE A 93 10.21 -10.72 8.32
CA ILE A 93 8.98 -10.80 7.53
C ILE A 93 9.25 -11.67 6.32
N SER A 94 8.91 -12.94 6.42
CA SER A 94 8.86 -13.86 5.30
C SER A 94 7.41 -14.21 5.02
N LEU A 95 6.85 -13.63 3.97
CA LEU A 95 5.51 -13.94 3.49
C LEU A 95 5.60 -14.66 2.14
N PRO A 96 4.79 -15.71 1.91
CA PRO A 96 4.73 -16.36 0.61
C PRO A 96 4.49 -15.35 -0.52
N GLY A 97 5.28 -15.40 -1.58
CA GLY A 97 5.17 -14.47 -2.71
C GLY A 97 5.79 -13.09 -2.51
N LEU A 98 6.32 -12.79 -1.32
CA LEU A 98 7.06 -11.56 -1.07
C LEU A 98 8.53 -11.73 -1.50
N ARG A 99 9.05 -10.76 -2.25
CA ARG A 99 10.47 -10.73 -2.61
C ARG A 99 11.31 -10.28 -1.41
N VAL A 100 12.49 -10.87 -1.23
CA VAL A 100 13.41 -10.57 -0.12
C VAL A 100 13.79 -9.08 -0.05
N ASP A 101 14.02 -8.44 -1.21
CA ASP A 101 14.32 -7.00 -1.28
C ASP A 101 13.16 -6.09 -0.85
N ARG A 102 11.98 -6.65 -0.64
CA ARG A 102 10.76 -5.93 -0.21
C ARG A 102 10.38 -6.15 1.24
N GLU A 103 10.96 -7.13 1.91
CA GLU A 103 10.63 -7.48 3.29
C GLU A 103 10.73 -6.29 4.26
N ASN A 104 11.79 -5.52 4.16
CA ASN A 104 12.02 -4.34 5.03
C ASN A 104 11.17 -3.12 4.67
N ILE A 105 10.65 -3.05 3.43
CA ILE A 105 9.91 -1.89 2.94
C ILE A 105 8.40 -2.10 3.07
N LEU A 106 7.95 -3.35 2.99
CA LEU A 106 6.54 -3.70 2.99
C LEU A 106 5.77 -3.14 4.18
N PRO A 107 6.25 -3.21 5.44
CA PRO A 107 5.45 -2.80 6.60
C PRO A 107 5.00 -1.34 6.53
N GLY A 108 5.90 -0.43 6.16
CA GLY A 108 5.56 0.99 6.04
C GLY A 108 4.54 1.25 4.92
N GLY A 109 4.75 0.64 3.76
CA GLY A 109 3.81 0.75 2.63
C GLY A 109 2.45 0.10 2.94
N PHE A 110 2.47 -1.03 3.66
CA PHE A 110 1.26 -1.72 4.10
C PHE A 110 0.41 -0.85 5.02
N CYS A 111 1.01 -0.20 6.03
CA CYS A 111 0.27 0.68 6.94
C CYS A 111 -0.46 1.80 6.20
N VAL A 112 0.19 2.39 5.19
CA VAL A 112 -0.43 3.44 4.36
C VAL A 112 -1.57 2.88 3.53
N LEU A 113 -1.36 1.75 2.85
CA LEU A 113 -2.40 1.12 2.03
C LEU A 113 -3.60 0.68 2.88
N TYR A 114 -3.34 0.09 4.04
CA TYR A 114 -4.38 -0.33 4.99
C TYR A 114 -5.22 0.86 5.45
N ALA A 115 -4.56 1.99 5.79
CA ALA A 115 -5.24 3.22 6.17
C ALA A 115 -6.11 3.79 5.04
N ILE A 116 -5.65 3.72 3.79
CA ILE A 116 -6.42 4.14 2.60
C ILE A 116 -7.69 3.28 2.45
N PHE A 117 -7.57 1.96 2.51
CA PHE A 117 -8.71 1.06 2.41
C PHE A 117 -9.76 1.34 3.50
N ASP A 118 -9.30 1.55 4.72
CA ASP A 118 -10.14 1.75 5.88
C ASP A 118 -10.87 3.11 5.84
N LEU A 119 -10.15 4.20 5.52
CA LEU A 119 -10.69 5.55 5.48
C LEU A 119 -11.63 5.79 4.29
N LEU A 120 -11.34 5.16 3.15
CA LEU A 120 -12.13 5.32 1.94
C LEU A 120 -13.16 4.21 1.77
N SER A 121 -13.25 3.25 2.71
CA SER A 121 -14.16 2.10 2.63
C SER A 121 -14.00 1.33 1.32
N ILE A 122 -12.74 1.06 0.94
CA ILE A 122 -12.42 0.27 -0.25
C ILE A 122 -12.48 -1.21 0.11
N ASP A 123 -13.33 -1.97 -0.57
CA ASP A 123 -13.40 -3.42 -0.41
C ASP A 123 -12.48 -4.17 -1.37
N LEU A 124 -12.26 -3.60 -2.55
CA LEU A 124 -11.50 -4.19 -3.64
C LEU A 124 -10.67 -3.15 -4.39
N MET A 125 -9.39 -3.46 -4.61
CA MET A 125 -8.49 -2.69 -5.47
C MET A 125 -7.87 -3.61 -6.51
N TYR A 126 -7.83 -3.14 -7.76
CA TYR A 126 -7.12 -3.83 -8.84
C TYR A 126 -5.70 -3.30 -8.98
N GLN A 127 -4.79 -4.20 -9.31
CA GLN A 127 -3.43 -3.81 -9.64
C GLN A 127 -3.39 -3.22 -11.05
N SER A 128 -2.86 -2.00 -11.19
CA SER A 128 -2.53 -1.43 -12.49
C SER A 128 -1.22 -2.00 -13.01
N ASN A 129 -1.19 -2.39 -14.29
CA ASN A 129 0.03 -2.78 -14.99
C ASN A 129 0.83 -1.56 -15.47
N GLY A 130 0.16 -0.41 -15.65
CA GLY A 130 0.78 0.88 -15.95
C GLY A 130 1.08 1.66 -14.67
N ALA A 131 2.12 2.48 -14.73
CA ALA A 131 2.51 3.40 -13.65
C ALA A 131 2.86 4.77 -14.27
N LEU A 132 3.38 5.67 -13.45
CA LEU A 132 3.73 7.03 -13.87
C LEU A 132 4.62 7.08 -15.13
N ARG A 133 5.55 6.13 -15.29
CA ARG A 133 6.46 6.06 -16.44
C ARG A 133 5.71 5.84 -17.74
N GLU A 134 4.77 4.91 -17.75
CA GLU A 134 3.95 4.60 -18.92
C GLU A 134 3.05 5.78 -19.27
N GLY A 135 2.46 6.46 -18.26
CA GLY A 135 1.69 7.68 -18.46
C GLY A 135 2.52 8.80 -19.09
N MET A 136 3.73 9.05 -18.58
CA MET A 136 4.64 10.05 -19.15
C MET A 136 5.04 9.73 -20.59
N LEU A 137 5.23 8.45 -20.94
CA LEU A 137 5.52 8.05 -22.32
C LEU A 137 4.35 8.34 -23.25
N PHE A 138 3.11 8.10 -22.81
CA PHE A 138 1.91 8.42 -23.60
C PHE A 138 1.77 9.93 -23.80
N GLU A 139 1.96 10.75 -22.78
CA GLU A 139 1.95 12.21 -22.89
C GLU A 139 3.00 12.71 -23.90
N MET A 140 4.25 12.20 -23.80
CA MET A 140 5.32 12.58 -24.75
C MET A 140 5.00 12.16 -26.19
N ILE A 141 4.32 11.05 -26.39
CA ILE A 141 3.91 10.60 -27.73
C ILE A 141 2.81 11.52 -28.26
N ASP A 142 1.81 11.85 -27.45
CA ASP A 142 0.73 12.76 -27.86
C ASP A 142 1.26 14.14 -28.22
N GLU A 143 2.20 14.70 -27.45
CA GLU A 143 2.85 15.98 -27.79
C GLU A 143 3.72 15.95 -29.05
N MET A 144 4.20 14.76 -29.47
CA MET A 144 5.00 14.62 -30.69
C MET A 144 4.15 14.48 -31.97
N PHE A 145 2.90 14.03 -31.85
CA PHE A 145 2.06 13.69 -32.98
C PHE A 145 0.83 14.61 -33.17
N PHE A 146 0.56 15.49 -32.21
CA PHE A 146 -0.53 16.47 -32.21
C PHE A 146 -0.06 17.85 -31.78
#